data_14a24731653f25e5fd53962005c950ec
#
_entry.id   14a24731653f25e5fd53962005c950ec
#
_cell.length_a   1.000
_cell.length_b   1.000
_cell.length_c   1.000
_cell.angle_alpha   90.00
_cell.angle_beta   90.00
_cell.angle_gamma   90.00
#
_symmetry.space_group_name_H-M   'P 1'
#
loop_
_entity.id
_entity.type
_entity.pdbx_description
1 polymer ?
#
loop_
_entity_poly.entity_id
_entity_poly.type
_entity_poly.pdbx_seq_one_letter_code
_entity_poly.pdbx_strand_id
1 'polypeptide(L)'
;MKKQIGKIGILCMAVLLILAGCGSGQGAKDANGSKKTEQDVVIYVTRHGKTMLNQEKRVQGFADSPLIDSGTEVAKQLGKGLKGTHFDAVYSSDSGRARETADAILETQGQKHLKLHESKKLREVCFGKYEGDLDANMWGDIAKQLGYPDQPTLMKAISAQRVTIEQSLEKLQKLDDTGMAETYPAVRNRMQQELTKVAKKQADQGGGNVLLVSHGMAIGALISNLTDDYHGEPFENASVTKIRYKHGKFHVESINDMSYVEKGTSKD
;
A
#
# COMPACT_ATOMS: atom_id res chain seq x y z
N MET A 1 58.57 8.02 43.22
CA MET A 1 59.21 9.38 43.39
C MET A 1 58.13 10.40 43.03
N LYS A 2 57.51 11.06 44.04
CA LYS A 2 57.72 12.47 44.40
C LYS A 2 57.31 13.41 43.24
N LYS A 3 56.43 14.39 43.33
CA LYS A 3 55.88 15.30 44.38
C LYS A 3 54.67 16.01 43.73
N GLN A 4 53.54 16.18 44.31
CA GLN A 4 53.05 17.17 45.29
C GLN A 4 52.92 18.61 44.80
N ILE A 5 51.73 19.14 45.05
CA ILE A 5 51.30 20.42 45.64
C ILE A 5 51.10 21.56 44.64
N GLY A 6 49.94 22.25 44.61
CA GLY A 6 49.46 23.20 45.57
C GLY A 6 48.13 23.86 45.24
N LYS A 7 47.39 24.07 46.28
CA LYS A 7 46.17 24.85 46.44
C LYS A 7 46.44 26.37 46.36
N ILE A 8 45.37 27.13 46.08
CA ILE A 8 44.95 28.43 46.59
C ILE A 8 43.91 28.99 45.65
N GLY A 9 42.65 29.18 45.84
CA GLY A 9 41.89 29.72 46.94
C GLY A 9 41.90 31.25 46.99
N ILE A 10 40.89 31.97 46.43
CA ILE A 10 40.49 33.26 46.96
C ILE A 10 39.04 33.56 46.48
N LEU A 11 38.29 33.88 47.52
CA LEU A 11 36.92 34.37 47.65
C LEU A 11 36.91 35.91 47.53
N CYS A 12 35.90 36.48 46.82
CA CYS A 12 35.40 37.82 47.07
C CYS A 12 34.17 38.08 46.24
N MET A 13 33.02 38.04 46.79
CA MET A 13 32.21 39.04 47.45
C MET A 13 31.42 40.00 46.53
N ALA A 14 30.14 39.96 46.77
CA ALA A 14 28.99 40.57 46.11
C ALA A 14 29.07 42.12 46.02
N VAL A 15 28.40 42.65 44.99
CA VAL A 15 27.71 43.95 45.08
C VAL A 15 26.39 43.89 44.33
N LEU A 16 25.27 43.99 45.03
CA LEU A 16 23.95 44.35 44.51
C LEU A 16 23.96 45.82 44.07
N LEU A 17 23.40 46.02 42.83
CA LEU A 17 22.87 47.36 42.51
C LEU A 17 21.53 47.17 41.81
N ILE A 18 20.47 47.52 42.51
CA ILE A 18 19.12 47.68 42.03
C ILE A 18 19.03 49.01 41.29
N LEU A 19 18.66 49.03 40.04
CA LEU A 19 18.13 50.18 39.35
C LEU A 19 16.82 49.79 38.64
N ALA A 20 15.75 50.37 39.21
CA ALA A 20 14.44 50.38 38.57
C ALA A 20 14.47 51.30 37.34
N GLY A 21 14.02 50.78 36.19
CA GLY A 21 13.80 51.55 34.96
C GLY A 21 12.51 51.05 34.30
N CYS A 22 11.45 51.85 34.44
CA CYS A 22 10.24 51.71 33.63
C CYS A 22 10.56 51.96 32.14
N GLY A 23 10.13 51.09 31.27
CA GLY A 23 10.23 51.29 29.82
C GLY A 23 9.34 50.30 29.07
N SER A 24 8.13 50.73 28.74
CA SER A 24 7.26 50.40 27.60
C SER A 24 7.38 49.03 26.93
N GLY A 25 6.27 48.34 26.95
CA GLY A 25 6.05 47.06 26.32
C GLY A 25 6.34 47.02 24.83
N GLN A 26 6.98 45.92 24.46
CA GLN A 26 6.84 45.33 23.14
C GLN A 26 6.54 43.87 23.35
N GLY A 27 5.30 43.49 22.96
CA GLY A 27 4.78 42.17 23.11
C GLY A 27 5.68 41.14 22.39
N ALA A 28 6.14 40.19 23.16
CA ALA A 28 6.58 38.92 22.64
C ALA A 28 5.39 38.33 21.81
N LYS A 29 5.54 38.32 20.51
CA LYS A 29 4.65 37.54 19.64
C LYS A 29 4.84 36.10 20.06
N ASP A 30 3.83 35.57 20.71
CA ASP A 30 3.66 34.13 20.88
C ASP A 30 3.85 33.46 19.55
N ALA A 31 4.89 32.64 19.44
CA ALA A 31 5.02 31.68 18.35
C ALA A 31 3.90 30.64 18.53
N ASN A 32 2.73 31.01 18.07
CA ASN A 32 1.59 30.10 17.95
C ASN A 32 1.96 29.08 16.90
N GLY A 33 2.65 28.02 17.34
CA GLY A 33 2.84 26.80 16.58
C GLY A 33 1.48 26.17 16.36
N SER A 34 0.74 26.71 15.39
CA SER A 34 -0.45 26.06 14.85
C SER A 34 -0.04 24.63 14.49
N LYS A 35 -0.41 23.64 15.30
CA LYS A 35 -0.38 22.24 14.90
C LYS A 35 -1.14 22.17 13.60
N LYS A 36 -0.40 21.99 12.49
CA LYS A 36 -0.99 21.75 11.18
C LYS A 36 -1.89 20.54 11.38
N THR A 37 -3.21 20.73 11.36
CA THR A 37 -4.16 19.64 11.48
C THR A 37 -3.91 18.72 10.31
N GLU A 38 -3.53 17.47 10.60
CA GLU A 38 -3.30 16.46 9.59
C GLU A 38 -4.60 16.28 8.78
N GLN A 39 -4.51 16.50 7.47
CA GLN A 39 -5.68 16.47 6.59
C GLN A 39 -6.00 15.03 6.19
N ASP A 40 -7.28 14.73 6.04
CA ASP A 40 -7.75 13.41 5.62
C ASP A 40 -7.23 13.06 4.22
N VAL A 41 -6.76 11.82 4.05
CA VAL A 41 -6.36 11.26 2.75
C VAL A 41 -7.22 10.06 2.43
N VAL A 42 -7.76 10.01 1.21
CA VAL A 42 -8.49 8.84 0.71
C VAL A 42 -7.65 8.15 -0.35
N ILE A 43 -7.32 6.88 -0.14
CA ILE A 43 -6.49 6.10 -1.05
C ILE A 43 -7.37 5.07 -1.75
N TYR A 44 -7.44 5.17 -3.08
CA TYR A 44 -8.13 4.24 -3.96
C TYR A 44 -7.10 3.21 -4.42
N VAL A 45 -7.06 2.07 -3.73
CA VAL A 45 -6.16 0.96 -4.07
C VAL A 45 -6.86 0.06 -5.08
N THR A 46 -6.27 -0.13 -6.27
CA THR A 46 -6.86 -0.96 -7.31
C THR A 46 -5.92 -2.07 -7.76
N ARG A 47 -6.49 -3.23 -8.09
CA ARG A 47 -5.77 -4.32 -8.74
C ARG A 47 -5.60 -3.97 -10.22
N HIS A 48 -4.44 -4.31 -10.80
CA HIS A 48 -4.19 -4.16 -12.24
C HIS A 48 -5.24 -4.86 -13.11
N GLY A 49 -5.40 -4.43 -14.36
CA GLY A 49 -6.26 -5.04 -15.37
C GLY A 49 -5.81 -6.46 -15.74
N LYS A 50 -6.67 -7.22 -16.42
CA LYS A 50 -6.39 -8.60 -16.80
C LYS A 50 -5.20 -8.68 -17.77
N THR A 51 -4.26 -9.60 -17.49
CA THR A 51 -3.04 -9.80 -18.26
C THR A 51 -3.07 -11.08 -19.07
N MET A 52 -2.09 -11.26 -19.95
CA MET A 52 -1.86 -12.49 -20.70
C MET A 52 -1.65 -13.68 -19.74
N LEU A 53 -0.80 -13.56 -18.71
CA LEU A 53 -0.59 -14.64 -17.72
C LEU A 53 -1.85 -14.96 -16.92
N ASN A 54 -2.69 -13.96 -16.60
CA ASN A 54 -4.00 -14.22 -15.98
C ASN A 54 -4.93 -15.01 -16.91
N GLN A 55 -4.91 -14.69 -18.21
CA GLN A 55 -5.70 -15.41 -19.22
C GLN A 55 -5.27 -16.88 -19.31
N GLU A 56 -3.97 -17.14 -19.28
CA GLU A 56 -3.35 -18.45 -19.36
C GLU A 56 -3.35 -19.21 -18.03
N LYS A 57 -3.94 -18.65 -16.96
CA LYS A 57 -3.95 -19.21 -15.59
C LYS A 57 -2.55 -19.56 -15.10
N ARG A 58 -1.64 -18.59 -15.22
CA ARG A 58 -0.26 -18.70 -14.76
C ARG A 58 0.01 -17.77 -13.61
N VAL A 59 0.85 -18.25 -12.72
CA VAL A 59 1.36 -17.51 -11.55
C VAL A 59 2.07 -16.25 -12.01
N GLN A 60 1.65 -15.12 -11.47
CA GLN A 60 2.16 -13.82 -11.83
C GLN A 60 2.43 -12.96 -10.59
N GLY A 61 3.57 -13.18 -9.99
CA GLY A 61 4.10 -12.37 -8.91
C GLY A 61 5.08 -11.32 -9.45
N PHE A 62 6.37 -11.62 -9.38
CA PHE A 62 7.43 -10.78 -9.97
C PHE A 62 7.57 -11.00 -11.48
N ALA A 63 7.16 -12.14 -12.02
CA ALA A 63 6.94 -12.31 -13.46
C ALA A 63 5.93 -11.27 -13.95
N ASP A 64 6.12 -10.74 -15.16
CA ASP A 64 5.27 -9.69 -15.72
C ASP A 64 4.82 -10.02 -17.13
N SER A 65 3.63 -9.58 -17.50
CA SER A 65 3.10 -9.66 -18.85
C SER A 65 2.14 -8.51 -19.12
N PRO A 66 1.98 -8.08 -20.40
CA PRO A 66 1.12 -6.95 -20.74
C PRO A 66 -0.35 -7.24 -20.42
N LEU A 67 -1.13 -6.17 -20.32
CA LEU A 67 -2.58 -6.26 -20.30
C LEU A 67 -3.07 -6.84 -21.65
N ILE A 68 -4.15 -7.64 -21.59
CA ILE A 68 -4.92 -7.99 -22.78
C ILE A 68 -5.98 -6.90 -23.06
N ASP A 69 -6.61 -6.94 -24.24
CA ASP A 69 -7.60 -5.92 -24.62
C ASP A 69 -8.71 -5.75 -23.57
N SER A 70 -9.26 -6.87 -23.05
CA SER A 70 -10.27 -6.80 -21.99
C SER A 70 -9.72 -6.25 -20.66
N GLY A 71 -8.44 -6.45 -20.37
CA GLY A 71 -7.77 -5.87 -19.21
C GLY A 71 -7.58 -4.37 -19.34
N THR A 72 -7.23 -3.90 -20.53
CA THR A 72 -7.16 -2.47 -20.86
C THR A 72 -8.54 -1.83 -20.81
N GLU A 73 -9.56 -2.49 -21.34
CA GLU A 73 -10.93 -1.96 -21.34
C GLU A 73 -11.51 -1.83 -19.92
N VAL A 74 -11.32 -2.82 -19.04
CA VAL A 74 -11.79 -2.72 -17.66
C VAL A 74 -11.08 -1.60 -16.89
N ALA A 75 -9.79 -1.35 -17.16
CA ALA A 75 -9.05 -0.23 -16.60
C ALA A 75 -9.61 1.13 -17.08
N LYS A 76 -9.96 1.22 -18.37
CA LYS A 76 -10.62 2.40 -18.94
C LYS A 76 -12.01 2.63 -18.35
N GLN A 77 -12.78 1.57 -18.15
CA GLN A 77 -14.09 1.64 -17.48
C GLN A 77 -13.95 2.14 -16.05
N LEU A 78 -12.96 1.65 -15.29
CA LEU A 78 -12.66 2.19 -13.97
C LEU A 78 -12.36 3.70 -14.04
N GLY A 79 -11.52 4.14 -14.98
CA GLY A 79 -11.23 5.56 -15.18
C GLY A 79 -12.46 6.40 -15.48
N LYS A 80 -13.38 5.90 -16.33
CA LYS A 80 -14.67 6.55 -16.62
C LYS A 80 -15.55 6.64 -15.36
N GLY A 81 -15.63 5.55 -14.57
CA GLY A 81 -16.42 5.52 -13.33
C GLY A 81 -15.86 6.39 -12.22
N LEU A 82 -14.57 6.70 -12.28
CA LEU A 82 -13.88 7.62 -11.38
C LEU A 82 -13.93 9.09 -11.87
N LYS A 83 -14.60 9.40 -12.99
CA LYS A 83 -14.82 10.80 -13.39
C LYS A 83 -15.50 11.57 -12.27
N GLY A 84 -14.95 12.74 -11.94
CA GLY A 84 -15.39 13.55 -10.80
C GLY A 84 -14.62 13.27 -9.50
N THR A 85 -13.81 12.21 -9.44
CA THR A 85 -12.82 12.04 -8.36
C THR A 85 -11.53 12.72 -8.79
N HIS A 86 -11.16 13.83 -8.15
CA HIS A 86 -9.86 14.46 -8.39
C HIS A 86 -8.78 13.69 -7.60
N PHE A 87 -7.73 13.23 -8.28
CA PHE A 87 -6.55 12.66 -7.64
C PHE A 87 -5.44 13.70 -7.54
N ASP A 88 -4.82 13.79 -6.37
CA ASP A 88 -3.69 14.68 -6.08
C ASP A 88 -2.35 13.99 -6.32
N ALA A 89 -2.33 12.67 -6.27
CA ALA A 89 -1.15 11.86 -6.54
C ALA A 89 -1.52 10.46 -7.06
N VAL A 90 -0.61 9.85 -7.82
CA VAL A 90 -0.76 8.52 -8.39
C VAL A 90 0.48 7.69 -8.13
N TYR A 91 0.26 6.49 -7.63
CA TYR A 91 1.31 5.50 -7.35
C TYR A 91 1.00 4.16 -8.02
N SER A 92 2.03 3.43 -8.41
CA SER A 92 1.88 2.05 -8.86
C SER A 92 3.06 1.18 -8.42
N SER A 93 2.85 -0.13 -8.44
CA SER A 93 3.95 -1.07 -8.57
C SER A 93 4.76 -0.73 -9.83
N ASP A 94 6.05 -1.05 -9.84
CA ASP A 94 6.95 -0.87 -10.99
C ASP A 94 6.80 -1.96 -12.06
N SER A 95 5.83 -2.88 -11.94
CA SER A 95 5.49 -3.85 -12.99
C SER A 95 4.77 -3.18 -14.16
N GLY A 96 4.99 -3.66 -15.38
CA GLY A 96 4.37 -3.14 -16.61
C GLY A 96 2.85 -3.11 -16.51
N ARG A 97 2.23 -4.23 -16.08
CA ARG A 97 0.77 -4.35 -15.94
C ARG A 97 0.15 -3.31 -15.00
N ALA A 98 0.84 -2.94 -13.92
CA ALA A 98 0.32 -1.94 -12.99
C ALA A 98 0.45 -0.52 -13.57
N ARG A 99 1.54 -0.22 -14.27
CA ARG A 99 1.75 1.04 -14.98
C ARG A 99 0.73 1.22 -16.11
N GLU A 100 0.57 0.22 -16.98
CA GLU A 100 -0.42 0.23 -18.07
C GLU A 100 -1.84 0.47 -17.53
N THR A 101 -2.18 -0.15 -16.39
CA THR A 101 -3.47 0.05 -15.73
C THR A 101 -3.62 1.49 -15.23
N ALA A 102 -2.60 2.03 -14.56
CA ALA A 102 -2.61 3.43 -14.08
C ALA A 102 -2.78 4.42 -15.23
N ASP A 103 -2.04 4.22 -16.32
CA ASP A 103 -2.11 5.07 -17.51
C ASP A 103 -3.49 5.05 -18.15
N ALA A 104 -4.10 3.86 -18.30
CA ALA A 104 -5.45 3.70 -18.86
C ALA A 104 -6.53 4.38 -17.99
N ILE A 105 -6.41 4.27 -16.67
CA ILE A 105 -7.31 4.96 -15.71
C ILE A 105 -7.16 6.46 -15.85
N LEU A 106 -5.95 7.00 -15.78
CA LEU A 106 -5.69 8.44 -15.83
C LEU A 106 -6.11 9.07 -17.15
N GLU A 107 -5.90 8.37 -18.27
CA GLU A 107 -6.29 8.84 -19.60
C GLU A 107 -7.80 9.03 -19.70
N THR A 108 -8.58 8.03 -19.26
CA THR A 108 -10.05 8.08 -19.36
C THR A 108 -10.72 8.90 -18.27
N GLN A 109 -10.08 9.02 -17.12
CA GLN A 109 -10.51 9.87 -16.01
C GLN A 109 -10.21 11.37 -16.28
N GLY A 110 -9.24 11.66 -17.17
CA GLY A 110 -8.92 13.03 -17.61
C GLY A 110 -7.74 13.66 -16.87
N GLN A 111 -6.96 12.90 -16.11
CA GLN A 111 -5.80 13.40 -15.34
C GLN A 111 -4.45 12.81 -15.82
N LYS A 112 -4.29 12.54 -17.11
CA LYS A 112 -3.05 11.99 -17.71
C LYS A 112 -1.80 12.83 -17.44
N HIS A 113 -1.97 14.09 -17.04
CA HIS A 113 -0.87 14.98 -16.68
C HIS A 113 -0.21 14.66 -15.33
N LEU A 114 -0.87 13.85 -14.48
CA LEU A 114 -0.31 13.46 -13.20
C LEU A 114 0.90 12.54 -13.37
N LYS A 115 1.97 12.86 -12.65
CA LYS A 115 3.18 12.04 -12.65
C LYS A 115 2.93 10.74 -11.89
N LEU A 116 3.13 9.60 -12.56
CA LEU A 116 3.12 8.29 -11.92
C LEU A 116 4.37 8.10 -11.06
N HIS A 117 4.17 7.73 -9.81
CA HIS A 117 5.22 7.36 -8.86
C HIS A 117 5.28 5.85 -8.69
N GLU A 118 6.39 5.24 -9.06
CA GLU A 118 6.59 3.80 -8.99
C GLU A 118 7.24 3.36 -7.68
N SER A 119 6.84 2.20 -7.15
CA SER A 119 7.43 1.62 -5.96
C SER A 119 7.50 0.10 -6.02
N LYS A 120 8.70 -0.45 -5.83
CA LYS A 120 8.93 -1.90 -5.67
C LYS A 120 8.17 -2.50 -4.47
N LYS A 121 7.86 -1.67 -3.46
CA LYS A 121 7.09 -2.12 -2.29
C LYS A 121 5.63 -2.44 -2.60
N LEU A 122 5.13 -1.98 -3.75
CA LEU A 122 3.77 -2.24 -4.24
C LEU A 122 3.67 -3.47 -5.16
N ARG A 123 4.77 -4.21 -5.39
CA ARG A 123 4.76 -5.45 -6.17
C ARG A 123 3.86 -6.52 -5.56
N GLU A 124 3.44 -7.46 -6.41
CA GLU A 124 2.79 -8.70 -5.97
C GLU A 124 3.71 -9.53 -5.08
N VAL A 125 3.18 -10.56 -4.46
CA VAL A 125 3.99 -11.61 -3.78
C VAL A 125 4.98 -12.18 -4.79
N CYS A 126 6.24 -12.37 -4.38
CA CYS A 126 7.16 -13.22 -5.12
C CYS A 126 6.85 -14.68 -4.83
N PHE A 127 6.52 -15.46 -5.86
CA PHE A 127 6.17 -16.88 -5.74
C PHE A 127 7.37 -17.83 -5.94
N GLY A 128 8.59 -17.29 -6.00
CA GLY A 128 9.81 -18.07 -6.13
C GLY A 128 9.84 -18.94 -7.37
N LYS A 129 10.13 -20.22 -7.23
CA LYS A 129 10.22 -21.16 -8.37
C LYS A 129 8.94 -21.30 -9.19
N TYR A 130 7.80 -20.88 -8.66
CA TYR A 130 6.51 -20.97 -9.37
C TYR A 130 6.23 -19.75 -10.26
N GLU A 131 7.09 -18.74 -10.30
CA GLU A 131 6.89 -17.59 -11.19
C GLU A 131 6.74 -18.02 -12.65
N GLY A 132 5.57 -17.71 -13.27
CA GLY A 132 5.24 -18.08 -14.63
C GLY A 132 4.72 -19.52 -14.83
N ASP A 133 4.74 -20.35 -13.81
CA ASP A 133 4.18 -21.71 -13.86
C ASP A 133 2.63 -21.67 -13.88
N LEU A 134 2.00 -22.81 -14.09
CA LEU A 134 0.54 -22.92 -14.00
C LEU A 134 0.07 -22.71 -12.55
N ASP A 135 -1.01 -21.94 -12.37
CA ASP A 135 -1.67 -21.79 -11.07
C ASP A 135 -2.01 -23.15 -10.44
N ALA A 136 -2.46 -24.11 -11.27
CA ALA A 136 -2.80 -25.45 -10.82
C ALA A 136 -1.61 -26.21 -10.21
N ASN A 137 -0.39 -26.00 -10.70
CA ASN A 137 0.81 -26.64 -10.15
C ASN A 137 1.11 -26.06 -8.77
N MET A 138 1.24 -24.74 -8.67
CA MET A 138 1.53 -24.05 -7.41
C MET A 138 0.48 -24.38 -6.34
N TRP A 139 -0.79 -24.15 -6.64
CA TRP A 139 -1.86 -24.38 -5.67
C TRP A 139 -2.09 -25.86 -5.38
N GLY A 140 -1.83 -26.75 -6.36
CA GLY A 140 -1.86 -28.21 -6.17
C GLY A 140 -0.79 -28.68 -5.19
N ASP A 141 0.42 -28.16 -5.30
CA ASP A 141 1.50 -28.51 -4.39
C ASP A 141 1.27 -27.93 -2.98
N ILE A 142 0.76 -26.69 -2.88
CA ILE A 142 0.33 -26.10 -1.59
C ILE A 142 -0.78 -26.96 -0.97
N ALA A 143 -1.78 -27.38 -1.77
CA ALA A 143 -2.88 -28.21 -1.28
C ALA A 143 -2.37 -29.51 -0.65
N LYS A 144 -1.48 -30.24 -1.33
CA LYS A 144 -0.85 -31.45 -0.80
C LYS A 144 -0.13 -31.20 0.53
N GLN A 145 0.61 -30.07 0.65
CA GLN A 145 1.32 -29.70 1.89
C GLN A 145 0.37 -29.39 3.06
N LEU A 146 -0.86 -28.99 2.75
CA LEU A 146 -1.92 -28.70 3.72
C LEU A 146 -2.86 -29.88 3.97
N GLY A 147 -2.59 -31.05 3.33
CA GLY A 147 -3.41 -32.27 3.49
C GLY A 147 -4.69 -32.27 2.65
N TYR A 148 -4.79 -31.41 1.61
CA TYR A 148 -5.89 -31.39 0.66
C TYR A 148 -5.54 -32.12 -0.62
N PRO A 149 -6.51 -32.81 -1.27
CA PRO A 149 -6.22 -33.63 -2.46
C PRO A 149 -5.87 -32.78 -3.69
N ASP A 150 -6.42 -31.56 -3.80
CA ASP A 150 -6.29 -30.71 -4.98
C ASP A 150 -6.55 -29.22 -4.69
N GLN A 151 -6.24 -28.37 -5.67
CA GLN A 151 -6.50 -26.94 -5.63
C GLN A 151 -7.99 -26.60 -5.35
N PRO A 152 -9.00 -27.17 -6.05
CA PRO A 152 -10.40 -26.84 -5.79
C PRO A 152 -10.84 -27.07 -4.36
N THR A 153 -10.36 -28.16 -3.75
CA THR A 153 -10.67 -28.49 -2.35
C THR A 153 -10.00 -27.52 -1.38
N LEU A 154 -8.76 -27.14 -1.65
CA LEU A 154 -8.06 -26.09 -0.88
C LEU A 154 -8.78 -24.74 -1.01
N MET A 155 -9.19 -24.32 -2.21
CA MET A 155 -9.91 -23.06 -2.42
C MET A 155 -11.22 -23.03 -1.62
N LYS A 156 -11.98 -24.15 -1.58
CA LYS A 156 -13.17 -24.28 -0.70
C LYS A 156 -12.82 -24.16 0.79
N ALA A 157 -11.68 -24.69 1.22
CA ALA A 157 -11.24 -24.57 2.60
C ALA A 157 -10.85 -23.13 2.95
N ILE A 158 -10.22 -22.40 2.03
CA ILE A 158 -9.90 -20.98 2.19
C ILE A 158 -11.18 -20.15 2.26
N SER A 159 -12.11 -20.34 1.31
CA SER A 159 -13.41 -19.63 1.34
C SER A 159 -14.23 -19.93 2.59
N ALA A 160 -14.08 -21.11 3.19
CA ALA A 160 -14.70 -21.49 4.46
C ALA A 160 -13.87 -21.10 5.70
N GLN A 161 -12.82 -20.30 5.51
CA GLN A 161 -11.91 -19.80 6.56
C GLN A 161 -11.24 -20.90 7.41
N ARG A 162 -11.17 -22.14 6.88
CA ARG A 162 -10.46 -23.27 7.53
C ARG A 162 -8.96 -23.23 7.29
N VAL A 163 -8.52 -22.54 6.23
CA VAL A 163 -7.14 -22.27 5.87
C VAL A 163 -7.03 -20.81 5.47
N THR A 164 -5.97 -20.13 5.90
CA THR A 164 -5.70 -18.76 5.50
C THR A 164 -4.75 -18.68 4.32
N ILE A 165 -4.76 -17.55 3.61
CA ILE A 165 -3.74 -17.26 2.58
C ILE A 165 -2.34 -17.22 3.21
N GLU A 166 -2.19 -16.71 4.43
CA GLU A 166 -0.91 -16.70 5.16
C GLU A 166 -0.37 -18.12 5.34
N GLN A 167 -1.20 -19.06 5.82
CA GLN A 167 -0.83 -20.48 5.94
C GLN A 167 -0.45 -21.10 4.59
N SER A 168 -1.14 -20.73 3.52
CA SER A 168 -0.84 -21.21 2.17
C SER A 168 0.52 -20.70 1.68
N LEU A 169 0.86 -19.43 1.90
CA LEU A 169 2.16 -18.85 1.53
C LEU A 169 3.30 -19.37 2.41
N GLU A 170 3.04 -19.74 3.66
CA GLU A 170 4.04 -20.45 4.48
C GLU A 170 4.44 -21.81 3.88
N LYS A 171 3.46 -22.52 3.29
CA LYS A 171 3.75 -23.79 2.59
C LYS A 171 4.48 -23.54 1.27
N LEU A 172 4.07 -22.51 0.51
CA LEU A 172 4.77 -22.08 -0.69
C LEU A 172 6.26 -21.83 -0.40
N GLN A 173 6.56 -21.06 0.65
CA GLN A 173 7.93 -20.73 1.00
C GLN A 173 8.78 -21.98 1.30
N LYS A 174 8.17 -22.99 1.95
CA LYS A 174 8.86 -24.27 2.22
C LYS A 174 9.07 -25.13 0.97
N LEU A 175 8.23 -24.94 -0.04
CA LEU A 175 8.34 -25.61 -1.34
C LEU A 175 9.36 -24.93 -2.26
N ASP A 176 9.60 -23.63 -2.05
CA ASP A 176 10.54 -22.86 -2.86
C ASP A 176 11.99 -23.18 -2.49
N ASP A 177 12.73 -23.72 -3.45
CA ASP A 177 14.15 -24.04 -3.33
C ASP A 177 15.07 -22.91 -3.83
N THR A 178 14.49 -21.84 -4.38
CA THR A 178 15.24 -20.66 -4.85
C THR A 178 15.51 -19.64 -3.73
N GLY A 179 14.76 -19.71 -2.65
CA GLY A 179 14.81 -18.74 -1.55
C GLY A 179 14.21 -17.37 -1.91
N MET A 180 13.54 -17.25 -3.05
CA MET A 180 12.95 -15.98 -3.51
C MET A 180 11.50 -15.77 -3.06
N ALA A 181 10.77 -16.82 -2.69
CA ALA A 181 9.38 -16.72 -2.28
C ALA A 181 9.23 -15.87 -1.02
N GLU A 182 8.34 -14.87 -1.10
CA GLU A 182 8.06 -14.00 0.04
C GLU A 182 7.07 -14.63 1.03
N THR A 183 7.26 -14.34 2.32
CA THR A 183 6.25 -14.64 3.33
C THR A 183 5.13 -13.60 3.31
N TYR A 184 3.92 -14.00 3.72
CA TYR A 184 2.79 -13.08 3.82
C TYR A 184 3.07 -11.86 4.73
N PRO A 185 3.69 -12.02 5.93
CA PRO A 185 4.09 -10.89 6.75
C PRO A 185 5.12 -9.96 6.08
N ALA A 186 6.04 -10.47 5.26
CA ALA A 186 7.01 -9.64 4.53
C ALA A 186 6.28 -8.74 3.51
N VAL A 187 5.35 -9.32 2.74
CA VAL A 187 4.52 -8.58 1.78
C VAL A 187 3.67 -7.52 2.51
N ARG A 188 2.97 -7.91 3.57
CA ARG A 188 2.17 -6.98 4.40
C ARG A 188 3.02 -5.81 4.88
N ASN A 189 4.18 -6.09 5.45
CA ASN A 189 5.05 -5.06 6.01
C ASN A 189 5.52 -4.06 4.94
N ARG A 190 5.99 -4.54 3.76
CA ARG A 190 6.45 -3.63 2.69
C ARG A 190 5.32 -2.78 2.11
N MET A 191 4.14 -3.39 1.93
CA MET A 191 2.95 -2.71 1.44
C MET A 191 2.48 -1.61 2.41
N GLN A 192 2.40 -1.93 3.70
CA GLN A 192 1.98 -0.96 4.73
C GLN A 192 3.00 0.15 4.96
N GLN A 193 4.29 -0.13 4.82
CA GLN A 193 5.31 0.92 4.83
C GLN A 193 5.11 1.92 3.69
N GLU A 194 4.83 1.44 2.47
CA GLU A 194 4.59 2.35 1.34
C GLU A 194 3.26 3.09 1.49
N LEU A 195 2.18 2.40 1.90
CA LEU A 195 0.90 3.04 2.19
C LEU A 195 1.04 4.18 3.21
N THR A 196 1.79 3.92 4.29
CA THR A 196 2.03 4.91 5.35
C THR A 196 2.81 6.11 4.84
N LYS A 197 3.85 5.86 4.04
CA LYS A 197 4.67 6.93 3.43
C LYS A 197 3.84 7.80 2.51
N VAL A 198 3.01 7.17 1.64
CA VAL A 198 2.11 7.86 0.71
C VAL A 198 1.08 8.69 1.46
N ALA A 199 0.41 8.09 2.45
CA ALA A 199 -0.63 8.75 3.23
C ALA A 199 -0.09 9.97 3.99
N LYS A 200 1.04 9.82 4.69
CA LYS A 200 1.67 10.94 5.43
C LYS A 200 2.11 12.07 4.49
N LYS A 201 2.79 11.71 3.38
CA LYS A 201 3.19 12.71 2.39
C LYS A 201 2.00 13.51 1.88
N GLN A 202 0.90 12.83 1.54
CA GLN A 202 -0.29 13.49 1.02
C GLN A 202 -0.99 14.33 2.11
N ALA A 203 -1.07 13.84 3.35
CA ALA A 203 -1.62 14.60 4.48
C ALA A 203 -0.84 15.89 4.75
N ASP A 204 0.50 15.83 4.66
CA ASP A 204 1.38 17.02 4.79
C ASP A 204 1.19 18.03 3.66
N GLN A 205 0.74 17.59 2.50
CA GLN A 205 0.44 18.42 1.31
C GLN A 205 -0.97 19.01 1.29
N GLY A 206 -1.80 18.69 2.27
CA GLY A 206 -3.15 19.24 2.39
C GLY A 206 -4.28 18.20 2.26
N GLY A 207 -3.93 16.92 2.31
CA GLY A 207 -4.92 15.82 2.18
C GLY A 207 -5.32 15.55 0.73
N GLY A 208 -6.51 14.96 0.54
CA GLY A 208 -7.06 14.69 -0.79
C GLY A 208 -7.06 13.21 -1.18
N ASN A 209 -7.14 12.92 -2.49
CA ASN A 209 -7.28 11.55 -2.99
C ASN A 209 -6.01 11.06 -3.68
N VAL A 210 -5.69 9.80 -3.47
CA VAL A 210 -4.55 9.12 -4.08
C VAL A 210 -5.03 7.88 -4.83
N LEU A 211 -4.61 7.71 -6.08
CA LEU A 211 -4.75 6.45 -6.81
C LEU A 211 -3.51 5.59 -6.56
N LEU A 212 -3.69 4.31 -6.21
CA LEU A 212 -2.62 3.36 -6.00
C LEU A 212 -2.93 2.05 -6.73
N VAL A 213 -2.12 1.71 -7.74
CA VAL A 213 -2.30 0.48 -8.53
C VAL A 213 -1.33 -0.61 -8.07
N SER A 214 -1.88 -1.77 -7.67
CA SER A 214 -1.13 -2.90 -7.15
C SER A 214 -1.73 -4.23 -7.63
N HIS A 215 -1.67 -5.29 -6.83
CA HIS A 215 -1.95 -6.67 -7.22
C HIS A 215 -2.83 -7.37 -6.18
N GLY A 216 -3.45 -8.48 -6.58
CA GLY A 216 -4.46 -9.13 -5.76
C GLY A 216 -4.01 -9.55 -4.38
N MET A 217 -2.99 -10.42 -4.29
CA MET A 217 -2.53 -10.91 -2.97
C MET A 217 -1.83 -9.82 -2.16
N ALA A 218 -1.10 -8.91 -2.82
CA ALA A 218 -0.46 -7.79 -2.14
C ALA A 218 -1.49 -6.85 -1.49
N ILE A 219 -2.63 -6.57 -2.16
CA ILE A 219 -3.74 -5.79 -1.59
C ILE A 219 -4.35 -6.54 -0.41
N GLY A 220 -4.59 -7.85 -0.55
CA GLY A 220 -5.08 -8.68 0.55
C GLY A 220 -4.14 -8.65 1.77
N ALA A 221 -2.83 -8.79 1.54
CA ALA A 221 -1.84 -8.67 2.61
C ALA A 221 -1.82 -7.27 3.24
N LEU A 222 -1.94 -6.21 2.42
CA LEU A 222 -1.99 -4.82 2.88
C LEU A 222 -3.08 -4.59 3.92
N ILE A 223 -4.30 -5.12 3.66
CA ILE A 223 -5.47 -4.84 4.50
C ILE A 223 -5.72 -5.88 5.59
N SER A 224 -4.99 -7.01 5.61
CA SER A 224 -5.28 -8.19 6.43
C SER A 224 -5.32 -7.96 7.95
N ASN A 225 -4.76 -6.85 8.44
CA ASN A 225 -4.83 -6.43 9.84
C ASN A 225 -5.34 -4.99 10.01
N LEU A 226 -5.91 -4.42 8.96
CA LEU A 226 -6.57 -3.11 9.01
C LEU A 226 -8.09 -3.23 9.11
N THR A 227 -8.64 -4.42 8.84
CA THR A 227 -10.07 -4.73 8.94
C THR A 227 -10.25 -6.22 9.18
N ASP A 228 -11.36 -6.58 9.82
CA ASP A 228 -11.80 -7.95 10.01
C ASP A 228 -12.72 -8.44 8.87
N ASP A 229 -13.03 -7.58 7.88
CA ASP A 229 -13.97 -7.90 6.79
C ASP A 229 -13.33 -8.66 5.62
N TYR A 230 -12.00 -8.83 5.59
CA TYR A 230 -11.28 -9.54 4.53
C TYR A 230 -10.86 -10.94 4.99
N HIS A 231 -11.33 -11.97 4.29
CA HIS A 231 -11.12 -13.37 4.65
C HIS A 231 -10.29 -14.16 3.63
N GLY A 232 -9.68 -13.49 2.66
CA GLY A 232 -8.82 -14.13 1.64
C GLY A 232 -9.50 -14.30 0.28
N GLU A 233 -10.62 -13.65 0.04
CA GLU A 233 -11.29 -13.63 -1.25
C GLU A 233 -10.38 -13.01 -2.33
N PRO A 234 -10.40 -13.55 -3.56
CA PRO A 234 -9.64 -12.98 -4.66
C PRO A 234 -10.18 -11.61 -5.04
N PHE A 235 -9.28 -10.68 -5.34
CA PHE A 235 -9.65 -9.37 -5.88
C PHE A 235 -9.94 -9.46 -7.38
N GLU A 236 -10.99 -8.81 -7.85
CA GLU A 236 -11.29 -8.66 -9.27
C GLU A 236 -10.31 -7.69 -9.95
N ASN A 237 -10.04 -7.87 -11.25
CA ASN A 237 -9.23 -6.93 -12.00
C ASN A 237 -9.91 -5.55 -12.05
N ALA A 238 -9.16 -4.50 -11.78
CA ALA A 238 -9.62 -3.11 -11.67
C ALA A 238 -10.65 -2.85 -10.55
N SER A 239 -10.83 -3.78 -9.60
CA SER A 239 -11.61 -3.49 -8.39
C SER A 239 -10.92 -2.43 -7.52
N VAL A 240 -11.69 -1.72 -6.71
CA VAL A 240 -11.21 -0.67 -5.82
C VAL A 240 -11.38 -1.10 -4.36
N THR A 241 -10.30 -1.00 -3.59
CA THR A 241 -10.33 -1.04 -2.13
C THR A 241 -10.05 0.36 -1.62
N LYS A 242 -11.00 0.95 -0.93
CA LYS A 242 -10.93 2.34 -0.49
C LYS A 242 -10.46 2.41 0.95
N ILE A 243 -9.37 3.14 1.19
CA ILE A 243 -8.75 3.27 2.51
C ILE A 243 -8.65 4.75 2.86
N ARG A 244 -9.20 5.14 4.01
CA ARG A 244 -9.05 6.48 4.56
C ARG A 244 -7.94 6.52 5.60
N TYR A 245 -7.05 7.49 5.48
CA TYR A 245 -6.08 7.83 6.51
C TYR A 245 -6.51 9.11 7.20
N LYS A 246 -6.70 9.02 8.51
CA LYS A 246 -7.18 10.10 9.35
C LYS A 246 -6.58 10.00 10.74
N HIS A 247 -6.02 11.10 11.26
CA HIS A 247 -5.42 11.17 12.60
C HIS A 247 -4.41 10.03 12.87
N GLY A 248 -3.54 9.74 11.88
CA GLY A 248 -2.52 8.71 12.00
C GLY A 248 -3.02 7.25 11.87
N LYS A 249 -4.31 7.03 11.57
CA LYS A 249 -4.94 5.70 11.49
C LYS A 249 -5.51 5.44 10.11
N PHE A 250 -5.48 4.18 9.70
CA PHE A 250 -6.13 3.69 8.49
C PHE A 250 -7.49 3.09 8.81
N HIS A 251 -8.47 3.37 7.96
CA HIS A 251 -9.82 2.81 7.97
C HIS A 251 -10.14 2.29 6.59
N VAL A 252 -10.41 1.01 6.46
CA VAL A 252 -10.87 0.40 5.20
C VAL A 252 -12.35 0.72 5.05
N GLU A 253 -12.74 1.43 3.98
CA GLU A 253 -14.12 1.87 3.74
C GLU A 253 -14.87 0.92 2.80
N SER A 254 -14.18 0.31 1.85
CA SER A 254 -14.71 -0.73 0.97
C SER A 254 -13.59 -1.66 0.50
N ILE A 255 -13.94 -2.89 0.16
CA ILE A 255 -13.02 -3.92 -0.31
C ILE A 255 -13.55 -4.47 -1.62
N ASN A 256 -12.65 -4.62 -2.63
CA ASN A 256 -12.93 -5.30 -3.89
C ASN A 256 -14.18 -4.75 -4.63
N ASP A 257 -14.39 -3.43 -4.57
CA ASP A 257 -15.59 -2.76 -5.08
C ASP A 257 -15.51 -2.59 -6.61
N MET A 258 -16.43 -3.22 -7.33
CA MET A 258 -16.58 -3.15 -8.78
C MET A 258 -17.56 -2.06 -9.25
N SER A 259 -18.25 -1.39 -8.34
CA SER A 259 -19.28 -0.39 -8.69
C SER A 259 -18.73 0.78 -9.54
N TYR A 260 -17.45 1.11 -9.36
CA TYR A 260 -16.77 2.11 -10.19
C TYR A 260 -16.61 1.64 -11.65
N VAL A 261 -16.26 0.36 -11.86
CA VAL A 261 -16.19 -0.23 -13.20
C VAL A 261 -17.56 -0.29 -13.84
N GLU A 262 -18.57 -0.75 -13.10
CA GLU A 262 -19.97 -0.83 -13.55
C GLU A 262 -20.50 0.55 -13.96
N LYS A 263 -20.25 1.58 -13.14
CA LYS A 263 -20.59 2.97 -13.47
C LYS A 263 -19.92 3.45 -14.76
N GLY A 264 -18.67 3.08 -14.99
CA GLY A 264 -17.94 3.45 -16.22
C GLY A 264 -18.31 2.64 -17.45
N THR A 265 -19.07 1.55 -17.27
CA THR A 265 -19.61 0.71 -18.36
C THR A 265 -20.99 1.22 -18.81
N SER A 266 -21.75 1.87 -17.92
CA SER A 266 -23.05 2.42 -18.24
C SER A 266 -22.90 3.45 -19.37
N LYS A 267 -23.67 3.29 -20.44
CA LYS A 267 -23.79 4.31 -21.49
C LYS A 267 -24.63 5.44 -20.89
N ASP A 268 -24.01 6.62 -20.69
CA ASP A 268 -24.75 7.87 -20.52
C ASP A 268 -25.63 8.17 -21.75
#